data_65568993efc6a2c75e10420463abc8db
#
_entry.id   65568993efc6a2c75e10420463abc8db
#
_cell.length_a   1.000
_cell.length_b   1.000
_cell.length_c   1.000
_cell.angle_alpha   90.00
_cell.angle_beta   90.00
_cell.angle_gamma   90.00
#
_symmetry.space_group_name_H-M   'P 1'
#
loop_
_entity.id
_entity.type
_entity.pdbx_description
1 polymer ?
#
loop_
_entity_poly.entity_id
_entity_poly.type
_entity_poly.pdbx_seq_one_letter_code
_entity_poly.pdbx_strand_id
1 'polypeptide(L)'
;LRISGALVVGFILNSILLMVVPDSILCDLTTEAIVVMLFISMIEMWTMRILVKYMYDSSFSADTKTPVFIFGVRQGGISLAKSMRNDHPSQFIVKGFTTEETAMVGRFLLGCEVYSYDETLIGIMHKMNVKTLFVSPLVTEKFLEKQDMIDRLTAEGIKIMMMPKAQSWDGKSNLRHQMMREVDIEDLLP
;
A
#
# COMPACT_ATOMS: atom_id res chain seq x y z
N LEU A 1 -7.12 4.78 -22.21
CA LEU A 1 -5.98 5.58 -22.74
C LEU A 1 -4.61 4.92 -22.56
N ARG A 2 -4.38 4.11 -21.51
CA ARG A 2 -3.08 3.50 -21.20
C ARG A 2 -2.85 2.14 -21.85
N ILE A 3 -3.90 1.34 -22.04
CA ILE A 3 -3.85 0.08 -22.77
C ILE A 3 -3.59 0.33 -24.26
N SER A 4 -4.18 1.39 -24.81
CA SER A 4 -3.94 1.78 -26.20
C SER A 4 -2.49 2.29 -26.42
N GLY A 5 -1.87 2.92 -25.43
CA GLY A 5 -0.45 3.31 -25.52
C GLY A 5 0.50 2.11 -25.57
N ALA A 6 0.27 1.08 -24.77
CA ALA A 6 1.07 -0.14 -24.78
C ALA A 6 0.93 -0.91 -26.10
N LEU A 7 -0.27 -0.96 -26.69
CA LEU A 7 -0.50 -1.54 -28.00
C LEU A 7 0.21 -0.80 -29.13
N VAL A 8 0.23 0.55 -29.06
CA VAL A 8 0.94 1.38 -30.03
C VAL A 8 2.45 1.17 -29.95
N VAL A 9 3.02 1.12 -28.74
CA VAL A 9 4.45 0.83 -28.54
C VAL A 9 4.81 -0.57 -29.05
N GLY A 10 4.01 -1.58 -28.74
CA GLY A 10 4.21 -2.95 -29.25
C GLY A 10 4.13 -3.01 -30.77
N PHE A 11 3.20 -2.29 -31.39
CA PHE A 11 3.08 -2.20 -32.84
C PHE A 11 4.29 -1.51 -33.49
N ILE A 12 4.78 -0.41 -32.89
CA ILE A 12 5.98 0.30 -33.38
C ILE A 12 7.22 -0.60 -33.29
N LEU A 13 7.41 -1.31 -32.15
CA LEU A 13 8.52 -2.23 -31.95
C LEU A 13 8.49 -3.38 -32.95
N ASN A 14 7.33 -3.97 -33.18
CA ASN A 14 7.15 -5.02 -34.18
C ASN A 14 7.40 -4.52 -35.61
N SER A 15 6.97 -3.30 -35.94
CA SER A 15 7.24 -2.67 -37.24
C SER A 15 8.73 -2.41 -37.45
N ILE A 16 9.45 -1.97 -36.42
CA ILE A 16 10.91 -1.75 -36.47
C ILE A 16 11.63 -3.09 -36.65
N LEU A 17 11.20 -4.13 -35.94
CA LEU A 17 11.77 -5.49 -36.06
C LEU A 17 11.60 -6.04 -37.48
N LEU A 18 10.42 -5.88 -38.09
CA LEU A 18 10.16 -6.27 -39.47
C LEU A 18 10.99 -5.49 -40.49
N MET A 19 11.35 -4.23 -40.19
CA MET A 19 12.18 -3.38 -41.07
C MET A 19 13.67 -3.72 -40.99
N VAL A 20 14.12 -4.31 -39.88
CA VAL A 20 15.52 -4.74 -39.64
C VAL A 20 15.78 -6.13 -40.19
N VAL A 21 14.75 -6.98 -40.33
CA VAL A 21 14.88 -8.33 -40.89
C VAL A 21 15.02 -8.20 -42.43
N PRO A 22 16.16 -8.56 -43.02
CA PRO A 22 16.35 -8.44 -44.48
C PRO A 22 15.40 -9.38 -45.22
N ASP A 23 14.90 -8.92 -46.39
CA ASP A 23 13.96 -9.65 -47.25
C ASP A 23 14.47 -11.03 -47.67
N SER A 24 15.79 -11.25 -47.63
CA SER A 24 16.41 -12.56 -47.94
C SER A 24 16.06 -13.68 -46.91
N ILE A 25 15.65 -13.32 -45.70
CA ILE A 25 15.24 -14.31 -44.67
C ILE A 25 13.74 -14.65 -44.86
N LEU A 26 12.95 -13.73 -45.40
CA LEU A 26 11.52 -13.96 -45.65
C LEU A 26 11.22 -14.87 -46.84
N CYS A 27 12.16 -14.96 -47.83
CA CYS A 27 11.96 -15.77 -49.01
C CYS A 27 12.19 -17.29 -48.83
N ASP A 28 12.94 -17.68 -47.81
CA ASP A 28 13.18 -19.10 -47.47
C ASP A 28 12.68 -19.42 -46.06
N LEU A 29 11.38 -19.24 -45.82
CA LEU A 29 10.72 -19.59 -44.57
C LEU A 29 10.68 -21.13 -44.41
N THR A 30 11.76 -21.67 -43.93
CA THR A 30 11.80 -23.04 -43.39
C THR A 30 10.90 -23.15 -42.16
N THR A 31 10.28 -24.29 -41.95
CA THR A 31 9.42 -24.57 -40.76
C THR A 31 10.13 -24.20 -39.46
N GLU A 32 11.45 -24.35 -39.42
CA GLU A 32 12.30 -23.97 -38.28
C GLU A 32 12.28 -22.46 -38.01
N ALA A 33 12.33 -21.63 -39.05
CA ALA A 33 12.27 -20.18 -38.91
C ALA A 33 10.92 -19.71 -38.35
N ILE A 34 9.82 -20.32 -38.77
CA ILE A 34 8.48 -20.03 -38.25
C ILE A 34 8.40 -20.35 -36.74
N VAL A 35 8.93 -21.50 -36.32
CA VAL A 35 8.94 -21.90 -34.90
C VAL A 35 9.76 -20.92 -34.07
N VAL A 36 10.94 -20.50 -34.56
CA VAL A 36 11.77 -19.50 -33.86
C VAL A 36 11.05 -18.17 -33.76
N MET A 37 10.40 -17.67 -34.79
CA MET A 37 9.60 -16.44 -34.77
C MET A 37 8.44 -16.52 -33.76
N LEU A 38 7.75 -17.66 -33.65
CA LEU A 38 6.70 -17.85 -32.66
C LEU A 38 7.25 -17.82 -31.24
N PHE A 39 8.42 -18.41 -30.98
CA PHE A 39 9.07 -18.37 -29.68
C PHE A 39 9.49 -16.95 -29.31
N ILE A 40 10.09 -16.20 -30.21
CA ILE A 40 10.49 -14.79 -30.01
C ILE A 40 9.26 -13.94 -29.70
N SER A 41 8.20 -14.06 -30.48
CA SER A 41 6.94 -13.33 -30.27
C SER A 41 6.29 -13.65 -28.92
N MET A 42 6.37 -14.89 -28.48
CA MET A 42 5.84 -15.31 -27.16
C MET A 42 6.66 -14.70 -26.01
N ILE A 43 7.99 -14.69 -26.12
CA ILE A 43 8.88 -14.05 -25.13
C ILE A 43 8.64 -12.54 -25.08
N GLU A 44 8.50 -11.87 -26.22
CA GLU A 44 8.23 -10.44 -26.33
C GLU A 44 6.89 -10.08 -25.64
N MET A 45 5.83 -10.84 -25.91
CA MET A 45 4.53 -10.65 -25.26
C MET A 45 4.60 -10.81 -23.74
N TRP A 46 5.35 -11.78 -23.25
CA TRP A 46 5.56 -11.99 -21.82
C TRP A 46 6.35 -10.87 -21.19
N THR A 47 7.43 -10.45 -21.83
CA THR A 47 8.29 -9.36 -21.37
C THR A 47 7.51 -8.03 -21.28
N MET A 48 6.71 -7.72 -22.31
CA MET A 48 5.85 -6.54 -22.32
C MET A 48 4.81 -6.58 -21.20
N ARG A 49 4.21 -7.72 -20.92
CA ARG A 49 3.24 -7.86 -19.84
C ARG A 49 3.87 -7.63 -18.46
N ILE A 50 5.07 -8.16 -18.24
CA ILE A 50 5.83 -7.95 -16.99
C ILE A 50 6.25 -6.49 -16.86
N LEU A 51 6.75 -5.88 -17.93
CA LEU A 51 7.19 -4.48 -17.96
C LEU A 51 6.02 -3.52 -17.66
N VAL A 52 4.88 -3.72 -18.31
CA VAL A 52 3.67 -2.89 -18.07
C VAL A 52 3.19 -3.05 -16.64
N LYS A 53 3.19 -4.27 -16.09
CA LYS A 53 2.82 -4.52 -14.70
C LYS A 53 3.81 -3.82 -13.76
N TYR A 54 5.11 -3.95 -13.98
CA TYR A 54 6.14 -3.31 -13.17
C TYR A 54 6.04 -1.79 -13.22
N MET A 55 5.85 -1.19 -14.39
CA MET A 55 5.64 0.26 -14.54
C MET A 55 4.35 0.71 -13.85
N TYR A 56 3.28 -0.05 -13.95
CA TYR A 56 2.02 0.26 -13.29
C TYR A 56 2.17 0.23 -11.77
N ASP A 57 2.75 -0.85 -11.22
CA ASP A 57 2.98 -1.00 -9.79
C ASP A 57 3.97 0.07 -9.25
N SER A 58 5.00 0.42 -10.01
CA SER A 58 5.98 1.43 -9.62
C SER A 58 5.43 2.86 -9.70
N SER A 59 4.71 3.21 -10.77
CA SER A 59 4.25 4.59 -10.99
C SER A 59 3.00 4.95 -10.19
N PHE A 60 2.15 3.99 -9.85
CA PHE A 60 0.92 4.23 -9.10
C PHE A 60 1.05 3.98 -7.60
N SER A 61 2.09 3.29 -7.16
CA SER A 61 2.25 2.94 -5.75
C SER A 61 2.95 4.00 -4.91
N ALA A 62 3.75 4.87 -5.50
CA ALA A 62 4.60 5.78 -4.73
C ALA A 62 3.92 7.10 -4.37
N ASP A 63 3.17 7.72 -5.29
CA ASP A 63 2.70 9.11 -5.12
C ASP A 63 1.31 9.26 -4.52
N THR A 64 0.50 8.20 -4.45
CA THR A 64 -0.89 8.30 -3.98
C THR A 64 -1.15 7.66 -2.63
N LYS A 65 -0.17 6.95 -2.05
CA LYS A 65 -0.35 6.26 -0.76
C LYS A 65 -0.09 7.21 0.40
N THR A 66 -1.07 7.33 1.28
CA THR A 66 -0.93 8.09 2.52
C THR A 66 -0.02 7.33 3.49
N PRO A 67 1.11 7.92 3.92
CA PRO A 67 1.97 7.30 4.92
C PRO A 67 1.26 7.30 6.28
N VAL A 68 1.30 6.16 6.97
CA VAL A 68 0.60 5.99 8.25
C VAL A 68 1.48 5.30 9.28
N PHE A 69 1.22 5.58 10.56
CA PHE A 69 1.71 4.82 11.69
C PHE A 69 0.59 3.97 12.28
N ILE A 70 0.97 2.88 12.94
CA ILE A 70 0.02 1.98 13.61
C ILE A 70 0.36 1.90 15.09
N PHE A 71 -0.59 2.26 15.96
CA PHE A 71 -0.52 2.04 17.39
C PHE A 71 -0.89 0.59 17.71
N GLY A 72 0.07 -0.14 18.30
CA GLY A 72 -0.05 -1.55 18.65
C GLY A 72 0.85 -2.46 17.81
N VAL A 73 1.72 -3.21 18.50
CA VAL A 73 2.76 -4.08 17.90
C VAL A 73 2.41 -5.56 17.97
N ARG A 74 1.30 -5.91 18.65
CA ARG A 74 0.84 -7.30 18.77
C ARG A 74 -0.01 -7.70 17.57
N GLN A 75 -0.65 -8.83 17.68
CA GLN A 75 -1.41 -9.47 16.59
C GLN A 75 -2.39 -8.53 15.88
N GLY A 76 -3.07 -7.64 16.61
CA GLY A 76 -4.00 -6.67 16.02
C GLY A 76 -3.32 -5.66 15.09
N GLY A 77 -2.18 -5.09 15.51
CA GLY A 77 -1.41 -4.17 14.66
C GLY A 77 -0.80 -4.86 13.44
N ILE A 78 -0.29 -6.09 13.62
CA ILE A 78 0.25 -6.90 12.52
C ILE A 78 -0.84 -7.25 11.51
N SER A 79 -2.02 -7.66 11.97
CA SER A 79 -3.15 -7.99 11.10
C SER A 79 -3.63 -6.76 10.33
N LEU A 80 -3.72 -5.61 11.00
CA LEU A 80 -4.07 -4.34 10.38
C LEU A 80 -3.07 -3.93 9.28
N ALA A 81 -1.77 -4.01 9.57
CA ALA A 81 -0.72 -3.71 8.60
C ALA A 81 -0.76 -4.66 7.38
N LYS A 82 -1.00 -5.96 7.62
CA LYS A 82 -1.15 -6.93 6.54
C LYS A 82 -2.40 -6.67 5.69
N SER A 83 -3.52 -6.32 6.32
CA SER A 83 -4.75 -5.97 5.63
C SER A 83 -4.53 -4.75 4.72
N MET A 84 -3.93 -3.68 5.24
CA MET A 84 -3.60 -2.47 4.45
C MET A 84 -2.65 -2.77 3.29
N ARG A 85 -1.71 -3.69 3.47
CA ARG A 85 -0.76 -4.09 2.42
C ARG A 85 -1.41 -4.95 1.34
N ASN A 86 -2.39 -5.77 1.70
CA ASN A 86 -3.10 -6.67 0.78
C ASN A 86 -4.27 -5.98 0.08
N ASP A 87 -4.68 -4.81 0.55
CA ASP A 87 -5.74 -4.04 -0.08
C ASP A 87 -5.26 -3.47 -1.44
N HIS A 88 -6.01 -3.72 -2.48
CA HIS A 88 -5.69 -3.27 -3.84
C HIS A 88 -6.87 -2.51 -4.45
N PRO A 89 -6.68 -1.22 -4.77
CA PRO A 89 -5.49 -0.37 -4.64
C PRO A 89 -5.23 0.05 -3.19
N SER A 90 -4.02 -0.19 -2.68
CA SER A 90 -3.68 0.21 -1.32
C SER A 90 -3.62 1.73 -1.19
N GLN A 91 -4.45 2.29 -0.35
CA GLN A 91 -4.51 3.73 -0.07
C GLN A 91 -3.45 4.17 0.95
N PHE A 92 -2.99 3.24 1.79
CA PHE A 92 -2.09 3.51 2.90
C PHE A 92 -0.76 2.76 2.76
N ILE A 93 0.31 3.40 3.24
CA ILE A 93 1.62 2.76 3.39
C ILE A 93 2.09 2.87 4.85
N VAL A 94 2.27 1.72 5.51
CA VAL A 94 2.76 1.69 6.89
C VAL A 94 4.23 2.08 6.90
N LYS A 95 4.58 3.14 7.63
CA LYS A 95 5.94 3.65 7.80
C LYS A 95 6.55 3.27 9.14
N GLY A 96 5.73 3.02 10.15
CA GLY A 96 6.19 2.63 11.49
C GLY A 96 5.08 2.11 12.35
N PHE A 97 5.48 1.48 13.44
CA PHE A 97 4.60 1.08 14.52
C PHE A 97 4.93 1.90 15.77
N THR A 98 3.97 2.08 16.64
CA THR A 98 4.20 2.71 17.93
C THR A 98 3.58 1.91 19.06
N THR A 99 4.22 1.91 20.21
CA THR A 99 3.83 1.13 21.37
C THR A 99 4.33 1.76 22.67
N GLU A 100 3.67 1.43 23.77
CA GLU A 100 4.15 1.71 25.13
C GLU A 100 5.10 0.62 25.67
N GLU A 101 5.12 -0.54 25.02
CA GLU A 101 5.96 -1.65 25.46
C GLU A 101 7.44 -1.36 25.14
N THR A 102 8.20 -0.89 26.12
CA THR A 102 9.62 -0.54 25.96
C THR A 102 10.47 -1.68 25.39
N ALA A 103 10.11 -2.94 25.68
CA ALA A 103 10.79 -4.12 25.17
C ALA A 103 10.68 -4.31 23.64
N MET A 104 9.71 -3.65 23.01
CA MET A 104 9.47 -3.73 21.57
C MET A 104 10.01 -2.51 20.81
N VAL A 105 10.35 -1.43 21.49
CA VAL A 105 10.89 -0.21 20.88
C VAL A 105 12.26 -0.48 20.24
N GLY A 106 12.49 0.08 19.06
CA GLY A 106 13.71 -0.12 18.27
C GLY A 106 13.75 -1.46 17.51
N ARG A 107 12.73 -2.31 17.64
CA ARG A 107 12.63 -3.54 16.83
C ARG A 107 11.98 -3.26 15.48
N PHE A 108 12.19 -4.18 14.54
CA PHE A 108 11.55 -4.13 13.23
C PHE A 108 10.38 -5.09 13.15
N LEU A 109 9.23 -4.59 12.73
CA LEU A 109 8.01 -5.34 12.53
C LEU A 109 7.53 -5.17 11.09
N LEU A 110 7.42 -6.25 10.34
CA LEU A 110 7.06 -6.24 8.90
C LEU A 110 7.93 -5.28 8.04
N GLY A 111 9.21 -5.08 8.46
CA GLY A 111 10.14 -4.18 7.79
C GLY A 111 10.02 -2.70 8.20
N CYS A 112 9.15 -2.37 9.15
CA CYS A 112 9.00 -1.04 9.73
C CYS A 112 9.52 -1.01 11.17
N GLU A 113 10.14 0.09 11.55
CA GLU A 113 10.66 0.30 12.91
C GLU A 113 9.53 0.56 13.90
N VAL A 114 9.73 0.12 15.15
CA VAL A 114 8.80 0.33 16.27
C VAL A 114 9.31 1.48 17.14
N TYR A 115 8.49 2.50 17.29
CA TYR A 115 8.77 3.71 18.05
C TYR A 115 8.04 3.71 19.39
N SER A 116 8.58 4.44 20.36
CA SER A 116 7.92 4.68 21.63
C SER A 116 6.70 5.60 21.43
N TYR A 117 5.64 5.34 22.21
CA TYR A 117 4.47 6.21 22.25
C TYR A 117 4.67 7.31 23.31
N ASP A 118 5.48 8.30 22.94
CA ASP A 118 5.84 9.45 23.75
C ASP A 118 5.88 10.76 22.93
N GLU A 119 6.25 11.86 23.56
CA GLU A 119 6.31 13.18 22.90
C GLU A 119 7.25 13.20 21.68
N THR A 120 8.26 12.34 21.65
CA THR A 120 9.22 12.29 20.55
C THR A 120 8.58 11.73 19.27
N LEU A 121 7.50 10.96 19.41
CA LEU A 121 6.76 10.37 18.30
C LEU A 121 6.27 11.43 17.32
N ILE A 122 5.76 12.55 17.83
CA ILE A 122 5.23 13.66 17.00
C ILE A 122 6.33 14.18 16.07
N GLY A 123 7.52 14.43 16.61
CA GLY A 123 8.67 14.85 15.80
C GLY A 123 9.09 13.85 14.74
N ILE A 124 9.02 12.55 15.05
CA ILE A 124 9.33 11.47 14.12
C ILE A 124 8.27 11.42 13.01
N MET A 125 6.99 11.50 13.35
CA MET A 125 5.89 11.52 12.39
C MET A 125 6.01 12.71 11.42
N HIS A 126 6.31 13.89 11.92
CA HIS A 126 6.55 15.08 11.09
C HIS A 126 7.74 14.88 10.14
N LYS A 127 8.87 14.37 10.66
CA LYS A 127 10.07 14.10 9.85
C LYS A 127 9.81 13.11 8.72
N MET A 128 8.93 12.13 8.95
CA MET A 128 8.54 11.11 7.96
C MET A 128 7.32 11.52 7.13
N ASN A 129 6.81 12.75 7.30
CA ASN A 129 5.60 13.26 6.65
C ASN A 129 4.37 12.36 6.87
N VAL A 130 4.24 11.80 8.06
CA VAL A 130 3.11 10.96 8.45
C VAL A 130 2.10 11.82 9.20
N LYS A 131 0.89 11.91 8.68
CA LYS A 131 -0.21 12.69 9.26
C LYS A 131 -1.36 11.84 9.78
N THR A 132 -1.21 10.51 9.75
CA THR A 132 -2.29 9.61 10.15
C THR A 132 -1.75 8.51 11.06
N LEU A 133 -2.42 8.34 12.19
CA LEU A 133 -2.17 7.28 13.17
C LEU A 133 -3.37 6.32 13.18
N PHE A 134 -3.14 5.07 12.88
CA PHE A 134 -4.15 4.01 13.02
C PHE A 134 -4.02 3.32 14.37
N VAL A 135 -5.13 3.16 15.05
CA VAL A 135 -5.19 2.45 16.33
C VAL A 135 -5.71 1.04 16.11
N SER A 136 -4.94 0.06 16.56
CA SER A 136 -5.34 -1.35 16.50
C SER A 136 -6.56 -1.63 17.39
N PRO A 137 -7.55 -2.41 16.94
CA PRO A 137 -8.78 -2.68 17.69
C PRO A 137 -8.55 -3.31 19.06
N LEU A 138 -7.45 -4.05 19.21
CA LEU A 138 -7.14 -4.76 20.45
C LEU A 138 -6.52 -3.88 21.55
N VAL A 139 -6.06 -2.68 21.19
CA VAL A 139 -5.40 -1.75 22.11
C VAL A 139 -6.11 -0.39 22.20
N THR A 140 -7.31 -0.29 21.65
CA THR A 140 -8.10 0.94 21.65
C THR A 140 -8.34 1.49 23.04
N GLU A 141 -8.67 0.65 24.02
CA GLU A 141 -8.91 1.07 25.41
C GLU A 141 -7.66 1.69 26.03
N LYS A 142 -6.50 1.03 25.91
CA LYS A 142 -5.22 1.56 26.38
C LYS A 142 -4.84 2.89 25.70
N PHE A 143 -5.14 3.01 24.43
CA PHE A 143 -4.90 4.25 23.68
C PHE A 143 -5.73 5.39 24.23
N LEU A 144 -7.02 5.16 24.52
CA LEU A 144 -7.94 6.16 25.07
C LEU A 144 -7.60 6.61 26.50
N GLU A 145 -6.88 5.78 27.27
CA GLU A 145 -6.39 6.16 28.61
C GLU A 145 -5.35 7.31 28.57
N LYS A 146 -4.73 7.57 27.41
CA LYS A 146 -3.69 8.58 27.22
C LYS A 146 -4.23 9.84 26.55
N GLN A 147 -5.22 10.47 27.17
CA GLN A 147 -5.89 11.64 26.63
C GLN A 147 -4.92 12.79 26.29
N ASP A 148 -3.97 13.05 27.20
CA ASP A 148 -2.97 14.13 26.98
C ASP A 148 -2.18 13.96 25.67
N MET A 149 -1.84 12.71 25.32
CA MET A 149 -1.09 12.43 24.09
C MET A 149 -1.99 12.52 22.85
N ILE A 150 -3.25 12.11 22.98
CA ILE A 150 -4.26 12.23 21.93
C ILE A 150 -4.49 13.70 21.60
N ASP A 151 -4.66 14.55 22.62
CA ASP A 151 -4.87 15.99 22.45
C ASP A 151 -3.67 16.67 21.76
N ARG A 152 -2.44 16.28 22.13
CA ARG A 152 -1.23 16.78 21.46
C ARG A 152 -1.13 16.32 20.01
N LEU A 153 -1.39 15.05 19.72
CA LEU A 153 -1.40 14.53 18.34
C LEU A 153 -2.42 15.28 17.48
N THR A 154 -3.60 15.52 18.04
CA THR A 154 -4.67 16.23 17.35
C THR A 154 -4.33 17.72 17.14
N ALA A 155 -3.74 18.38 18.14
CA ALA A 155 -3.28 19.75 18.04
C ALA A 155 -2.23 19.95 16.94
N GLU A 156 -1.37 18.95 16.72
CA GLU A 156 -0.37 18.91 15.64
C GLU A 156 -0.94 18.47 14.27
N GLY A 157 -2.26 18.31 14.18
CA GLY A 157 -2.93 17.97 12.93
C GLY A 157 -2.76 16.50 12.49
N ILE A 158 -2.41 15.62 13.44
CA ILE A 158 -2.32 14.18 13.17
C ILE A 158 -3.72 13.59 13.30
N LYS A 159 -4.19 13.01 12.20
CA LYS A 159 -5.48 12.34 12.12
C LYS A 159 -5.42 10.98 12.78
N ILE A 160 -6.28 10.74 13.76
CA ILE A 160 -6.39 9.45 14.45
C ILE A 160 -7.54 8.65 13.84
N MET A 161 -7.24 7.43 13.40
CA MET A 161 -8.23 6.53 12.81
C MET A 161 -8.31 5.25 13.63
N MET A 162 -9.49 4.95 14.13
CA MET A 162 -9.76 3.72 14.89
C MET A 162 -10.56 2.74 14.03
N MET A 163 -10.17 1.46 14.10
CA MET A 163 -11.02 0.40 13.56
C MET A 163 -12.03 -0.03 14.62
N PRO A 164 -13.32 -0.13 14.29
CA PRO A 164 -14.31 -0.66 15.21
C PRO A 164 -13.95 -2.10 15.59
N LYS A 165 -14.20 -2.47 16.84
CA LYS A 165 -14.11 -3.87 17.27
C LYS A 165 -15.10 -4.70 16.46
N ALA A 166 -14.73 -5.93 16.12
CA ALA A 166 -15.64 -6.86 15.46
C ALA A 166 -16.90 -7.05 16.34
N GLN A 167 -18.02 -6.55 15.84
CA GLN A 167 -19.33 -6.73 16.46
C GLN A 167 -20.09 -7.77 15.66
N SER A 168 -20.89 -8.58 16.35
CA SER A 168 -21.81 -9.50 15.68
C SER A 168 -22.85 -8.67 14.91
N TRP A 169 -22.93 -8.92 13.61
CA TRP A 169 -23.89 -8.21 12.76
C TRP A 169 -25.32 -8.68 13.06
N ASP A 170 -26.20 -7.73 13.31
CA ASP A 170 -27.62 -7.95 13.59
C ASP A 170 -28.48 -8.15 12.32
N GLY A 171 -27.87 -8.18 11.14
CA GLY A 171 -28.54 -8.36 9.86
C GLY A 171 -29.26 -7.12 9.30
N LYS A 172 -29.29 -6.01 10.04
CA LYS A 172 -30.08 -4.81 9.68
C LYS A 172 -29.24 -3.54 9.42
N SER A 173 -28.02 -3.49 9.95
CA SER A 173 -27.16 -2.32 9.83
C SER A 173 -26.33 -2.33 8.54
N ASN A 174 -26.13 -1.14 7.96
CA ASN A 174 -25.34 -0.96 6.73
C ASN A 174 -23.83 -1.08 7.04
N LEU A 175 -23.22 -2.19 6.65
CA LEU A 175 -21.80 -2.51 6.91
C LEU A 175 -20.79 -1.46 6.38
N ARG A 176 -21.17 -0.68 5.36
CA ARG A 176 -20.26 0.30 4.74
C ARG A 176 -19.87 1.47 5.63
N HIS A 177 -20.73 1.89 6.57
CA HIS A 177 -20.45 3.02 7.46
C HIS A 177 -19.69 2.65 8.74
N GLN A 178 -19.53 1.36 9.04
CA GLN A 178 -18.88 0.89 10.28
C GLN A 178 -17.41 0.48 10.13
N MET A 179 -16.87 0.45 8.90
CA MET A 179 -15.53 -0.12 8.68
C MET A 179 -14.37 0.80 9.06
N MET A 180 -14.55 2.12 9.01
CA MET A 180 -13.55 3.09 9.50
C MET A 180 -14.30 4.29 10.06
N ARG A 181 -14.11 4.55 11.35
CA ARG A 181 -14.62 5.75 12.01
C ARG A 181 -13.48 6.73 12.22
N GLU A 182 -13.62 7.92 11.69
CA GLU A 182 -12.80 9.06 12.07
C GLU A 182 -13.21 9.48 13.48
N VAL A 183 -12.24 9.67 14.36
CA VAL A 183 -12.52 10.16 15.71
C VAL A 183 -12.74 11.66 15.58
N ASP A 184 -13.97 12.08 15.73
CA ASP A 184 -14.30 13.50 15.83
C ASP A 184 -14.03 13.96 17.27
N ILE A 185 -13.68 15.24 17.43
CA ILE A 185 -13.40 15.84 18.75
C ILE A 185 -14.61 15.70 19.69
N GLU A 186 -15.82 15.62 19.14
CA GLU A 186 -17.05 15.41 19.89
C GLU A 186 -17.17 14.01 20.53
N ASP A 187 -16.50 12.99 20.01
CA ASP A 187 -16.48 11.64 20.58
C ASP A 187 -15.54 11.52 21.82
N LEU A 188 -14.73 12.54 22.10
CA LEU A 188 -13.76 12.59 23.19
C LEU A 188 -14.22 13.40 24.40
N LEU A 189 -15.39 14.04 24.32
CA LEU A 189 -15.96 14.81 25.43
C LEU A 189 -16.86 13.88 26.27
N PRO A 190 -16.73 13.91 27.63
CA PRO A 190 -17.55 13.12 28.53
C PRO A 190 -19.01 13.57 28.56
#